data_10b08d2990671ef7558e92568c3160dd
#
_entry.id   10b08d2990671ef7558e92568c3160dd
#
_cell.length_a   1.000
_cell.length_b   1.000
_cell.length_c   1.000
_cell.angle_alpha   90.00
_cell.angle_beta   90.00
_cell.angle_gamma   90.00
#
_symmetry.space_group_name_H-M   'P 1'
#
loop_
_entity.id
_entity.type
_entity.pdbx_description
1 polymer ?
#
loop_
_entity_poly.entity_id
_entity_poly.type
_entity_poly.pdbx_seq_one_letter_code
_entity_poly.pdbx_strand_id
1 'polypeptide(L)'
;MTAGELRAEGNALLRRAGLPCPERECVYLLSGILHISPFELDLAPFREVAEEEIERFLSAIARRAAREPAQYIVGNAPFRELELEVTPAVLIPRPETEELVGLALSRLAAGAKVLDMGTGSGAIAIALKTERPDLDVTAADASPEALAVARRNAARYEARISFILSDLWEAFPGKRFDFLAANLPYVSDSEYFRCEKEIFFEPRRALTAPEEGLALIKRCIAGLGEHLTPGGGAVFEVGATQARAVYALGEKAGFAASIRCDMAGKERFVLLSL
;
A
#
# COMPACT_ATOMS: atom_id res chain seq x y z
N MET A 1 -36.38 1.73 -0.51
CA MET A 1 -35.52 2.88 -0.92
C MET A 1 -34.72 2.46 -2.14
N THR A 2 -34.61 3.31 -3.15
CA THR A 2 -33.80 3.02 -4.35
C THR A 2 -32.32 3.34 -4.12
N ALA A 3 -31.45 2.77 -4.94
CA ALA A 3 -30.00 3.04 -4.88
C ALA A 3 -29.69 4.54 -5.10
N GLY A 4 -30.45 5.22 -5.97
CA GLY A 4 -30.32 6.66 -6.20
C GLY A 4 -30.70 7.51 -4.99
N GLU A 5 -31.80 7.16 -4.31
CA GLU A 5 -32.25 7.84 -3.08
C GLU A 5 -31.22 7.64 -1.95
N LEU A 6 -30.73 6.40 -1.79
CA LEU A 6 -29.75 6.04 -0.78
C LEU A 6 -28.41 6.77 -1.01
N ARG A 7 -27.97 6.85 -2.28
CA ARG A 7 -26.80 7.62 -2.70
C ARG A 7 -26.97 9.11 -2.38
N ALA A 8 -28.12 9.69 -2.66
CA ALA A 8 -28.40 11.11 -2.37
C ALA A 8 -28.35 11.40 -0.87
N GLU A 9 -28.91 10.53 -0.05
CA GLU A 9 -28.87 10.64 1.41
C GLU A 9 -27.44 10.52 1.93
N GLY A 10 -26.68 9.49 1.52
CA GLY A 10 -25.28 9.31 1.88
C GLY A 10 -24.41 10.50 1.51
N ASN A 11 -24.55 11.04 0.31
CA ASN A 11 -23.86 12.24 -0.13
C ASN A 11 -24.14 13.45 0.78
N ALA A 12 -25.40 13.64 1.16
CA ALA A 12 -25.81 14.74 2.04
C ALA A 12 -25.18 14.60 3.44
N LEU A 13 -25.13 13.39 3.98
CA LEU A 13 -24.52 13.10 5.29
C LEU A 13 -23.01 13.32 5.27
N LEU A 14 -22.28 12.79 4.28
CA LEU A 14 -20.83 12.96 4.16
C LEU A 14 -20.45 14.42 3.91
N ARG A 15 -21.25 15.16 3.12
CA ARG A 15 -21.04 16.60 2.91
C ARG A 15 -21.20 17.40 4.21
N ARG A 16 -22.22 17.10 5.03
CA ARG A 16 -22.40 17.71 6.35
C ARG A 16 -21.25 17.40 7.30
N ALA A 17 -20.62 16.21 7.18
CA ALA A 17 -19.45 15.82 7.94
C ALA A 17 -18.14 16.48 7.44
N GLY A 18 -18.20 17.27 6.37
CA GLY A 18 -17.05 18.01 5.84
C GLY A 18 -16.02 17.14 5.13
N LEU A 19 -16.44 16.03 4.49
CA LEU A 19 -15.53 15.22 3.68
C LEU A 19 -15.26 15.91 2.32
N PRO A 20 -14.01 15.86 1.82
CA PRO A 20 -13.60 16.64 0.64
C PRO A 20 -14.26 16.18 -0.67
N CYS A 21 -14.59 14.89 -0.80
CA CYS A 21 -15.15 14.28 -2.01
C CYS A 21 -16.34 13.38 -1.68
N PRO A 22 -17.43 13.91 -1.08
CA PRO A 22 -18.52 13.08 -0.53
C PRO A 22 -19.18 12.20 -1.58
N GLU A 23 -19.32 12.66 -2.83
CA GLU A 23 -19.96 11.91 -3.91
C GLU A 23 -19.13 10.67 -4.28
N ARG A 24 -17.83 10.81 -4.39
CA ARG A 24 -16.91 9.71 -4.73
C ARG A 24 -16.85 8.69 -3.60
N GLU A 25 -16.76 9.17 -2.36
CA GLU A 25 -16.77 8.33 -1.16
C GLU A 25 -18.07 7.53 -1.02
N CYS A 26 -19.20 8.20 -1.24
CA CYS A 26 -20.51 7.58 -1.18
C CYS A 26 -20.68 6.47 -2.24
N VAL A 27 -20.25 6.73 -3.47
CA VAL A 27 -20.27 5.73 -4.55
C VAL A 27 -19.40 4.53 -4.18
N TYR A 28 -18.19 4.77 -3.67
CA TYR A 28 -17.29 3.70 -3.25
C TYR A 28 -17.90 2.81 -2.17
N LEU A 29 -18.48 3.42 -1.13
CA LEU A 29 -19.13 2.68 -0.04
C LEU A 29 -20.36 1.91 -0.52
N LEU A 30 -21.22 2.55 -1.32
CA LEU A 30 -22.43 1.91 -1.81
C LEU A 30 -22.14 0.77 -2.77
N SER A 31 -21.19 0.96 -3.68
CA SER A 31 -20.72 -0.09 -4.59
C SER A 31 -20.15 -1.29 -3.84
N GLY A 32 -19.32 -1.05 -2.81
CA GLY A 32 -18.75 -2.11 -1.99
C GLY A 32 -19.81 -2.90 -1.20
N ILE A 33 -20.86 -2.23 -0.69
CA ILE A 33 -21.92 -2.87 0.09
C ILE A 33 -22.89 -3.66 -0.79
N LEU A 34 -23.21 -3.13 -1.97
CA LEU A 34 -24.10 -3.79 -2.93
C LEU A 34 -23.38 -4.82 -3.80
N HIS A 35 -22.06 -4.91 -3.70
CA HIS A 35 -21.21 -5.78 -4.53
C HIS A 35 -21.43 -5.56 -6.04
N ILE A 36 -21.55 -4.30 -6.46
CA ILE A 36 -21.68 -3.88 -7.85
C ILE A 36 -20.65 -2.82 -8.19
N SER A 37 -20.27 -2.72 -9.45
CA SER A 37 -19.36 -1.68 -9.89
C SER A 37 -19.98 -0.27 -9.81
N PRO A 38 -19.19 0.80 -9.71
CA PRO A 38 -19.70 2.17 -9.81
C PRO A 38 -20.50 2.43 -11.09
N PHE A 39 -20.10 1.80 -12.20
CA PHE A 39 -20.80 1.91 -13.49
C PHE A 39 -22.19 1.26 -13.44
N GLU A 40 -22.30 0.06 -12.86
CA GLU A 40 -23.61 -0.61 -12.68
C GLU A 40 -24.51 0.19 -11.74
N LEU A 41 -23.94 0.82 -10.71
CA LEU A 41 -24.69 1.70 -9.81
C LEU A 41 -25.27 2.91 -10.55
N ASP A 42 -24.50 3.51 -11.47
CA ASP A 42 -24.95 4.64 -12.30
C ASP A 42 -26.04 4.24 -13.31
N LEU A 43 -26.02 3.01 -13.83
CA LEU A 43 -27.02 2.48 -14.77
C LEU A 43 -28.32 2.08 -14.10
N ALA A 44 -28.33 1.80 -12.80
CA ALA A 44 -29.50 1.29 -12.08
C ALA A 44 -29.92 2.16 -10.88
N PRO A 45 -30.16 3.48 -11.05
CA PRO A 45 -30.49 4.37 -9.93
C PRO A 45 -31.83 4.03 -9.27
N PHE A 46 -32.73 3.37 -10.01
CA PHE A 46 -34.08 2.96 -9.53
C PHE A 46 -34.09 1.53 -8.95
N ARG A 47 -32.95 0.84 -8.89
CA ARG A 47 -32.84 -0.47 -8.25
C ARG A 47 -33.29 -0.35 -6.79
N GLU A 48 -34.23 -1.17 -6.38
CA GLU A 48 -34.61 -1.29 -4.97
C GLU A 48 -33.47 -1.98 -4.19
N VAL A 49 -33.18 -1.43 -3.02
CA VAL A 49 -32.14 -1.92 -2.11
C VAL A 49 -32.83 -2.60 -0.93
N ALA A 50 -32.35 -3.77 -0.53
CA ALA A 50 -32.87 -4.52 0.60
C ALA A 50 -32.65 -3.76 1.92
N GLU A 51 -33.53 -3.95 2.89
CA GLU A 51 -33.48 -3.23 4.17
C GLU A 51 -32.15 -3.45 4.92
N GLU A 52 -31.63 -4.68 4.90
CA GLU A 52 -30.34 -5.03 5.47
C GLU A 52 -29.16 -4.30 4.79
N GLU A 53 -29.20 -4.14 3.46
CA GLU A 53 -28.19 -3.39 2.71
C GLU A 53 -28.27 -1.89 3.02
N ILE A 54 -29.48 -1.34 3.21
CA ILE A 54 -29.69 0.05 3.62
C ILE A 54 -29.07 0.29 4.99
N GLU A 55 -29.34 -0.56 5.97
CA GLU A 55 -28.79 -0.45 7.32
C GLU A 55 -27.24 -0.53 7.30
N ARG A 56 -26.70 -1.48 6.56
CA ARG A 56 -25.24 -1.62 6.37
C ARG A 56 -24.64 -0.36 5.76
N PHE A 57 -25.28 0.21 4.74
CA PHE A 57 -24.80 1.42 4.10
C PHE A 57 -24.88 2.64 5.04
N LEU A 58 -25.96 2.85 5.75
CA LEU A 58 -26.08 3.97 6.69
C LEU A 58 -25.07 3.85 7.84
N SER A 59 -24.81 2.62 8.32
CA SER A 59 -23.72 2.36 9.27
C SER A 59 -22.35 2.70 8.68
N ALA A 60 -22.08 2.33 7.43
CA ALA A 60 -20.85 2.66 6.72
C ALA A 60 -20.67 4.18 6.55
N ILE A 61 -21.74 4.89 6.20
CA ILE A 61 -21.73 6.36 6.11
C ILE A 61 -21.43 7.00 7.46
N ALA A 62 -22.01 6.50 8.56
CA ALA A 62 -21.71 7.00 9.90
C ALA A 62 -20.24 6.79 10.30
N ARG A 63 -19.67 5.62 10.03
CA ARG A 63 -18.25 5.32 10.23
C ARG A 63 -17.37 6.26 9.40
N ARG A 64 -17.68 6.44 8.13
CA ARG A 64 -16.93 7.35 7.25
C ARG A 64 -17.02 8.81 7.69
N ALA A 65 -18.21 9.26 8.15
CA ALA A 65 -18.40 10.58 8.73
C ALA A 65 -17.54 10.79 9.99
N ALA A 66 -17.26 9.72 10.75
CA ALA A 66 -16.32 9.70 11.87
C ALA A 66 -14.85 9.62 11.41
N ARG A 67 -14.56 9.75 10.09
CA ARG A 67 -13.23 9.76 9.46
C ARG A 67 -12.56 8.39 9.34
N GLU A 68 -13.27 7.28 9.56
CA GLU A 68 -12.72 5.95 9.26
C GLU A 68 -12.50 5.82 7.74
N PRO A 69 -11.34 5.32 7.26
CA PRO A 69 -11.08 5.13 5.84
C PRO A 69 -12.14 4.26 5.16
N ALA A 70 -12.61 4.69 3.98
CA ALA A 70 -13.62 3.96 3.23
C ALA A 70 -13.16 2.53 2.89
N GLN A 71 -11.88 2.34 2.64
CA GLN A 71 -11.27 1.03 2.35
C GLN A 71 -11.39 0.06 3.53
N TYR A 72 -11.21 0.53 4.77
CA TYR A 72 -11.43 -0.32 5.94
C TYR A 72 -12.90 -0.61 6.19
N ILE A 73 -13.79 0.32 5.84
CA ILE A 73 -15.23 0.12 5.96
C ILE A 73 -15.71 -0.96 4.99
N VAL A 74 -15.24 -0.92 3.75
CA VAL A 74 -15.56 -1.91 2.70
C VAL A 74 -14.75 -3.21 2.88
N GLY A 75 -13.56 -3.12 3.49
CA GLY A 75 -12.67 -4.25 3.73
C GLY A 75 -11.70 -4.54 2.60
N ASN A 76 -11.67 -3.72 1.55
CA ASN A 76 -10.75 -3.89 0.42
C ASN A 76 -10.25 -2.54 -0.12
N ALA A 77 -9.18 -2.58 -0.90
CA ALA A 77 -8.62 -1.44 -1.60
C ALA A 77 -8.11 -1.85 -2.99
N PRO A 78 -8.33 -1.02 -4.03
CA PRO A 78 -7.74 -1.25 -5.34
C PRO A 78 -6.23 -1.00 -5.30
N PHE A 79 -5.47 -1.80 -6.04
CA PHE A 79 -4.04 -1.61 -6.27
C PHE A 79 -3.66 -2.24 -7.61
N ARG A 80 -3.32 -1.41 -8.62
CA ARG A 80 -3.13 -1.84 -10.01
C ARG A 80 -4.37 -2.63 -10.50
N GLU A 81 -4.19 -3.84 -11.01
CA GLU A 81 -5.30 -4.73 -11.43
C GLU A 81 -5.83 -5.62 -10.29
N LEU A 82 -5.46 -5.31 -9.03
CA LEU A 82 -5.82 -6.10 -7.87
C LEU A 82 -6.85 -5.38 -7.01
N GLU A 83 -7.67 -6.16 -6.31
CA GLU A 83 -8.51 -5.72 -5.21
C GLU A 83 -8.06 -6.48 -3.96
N LEU A 84 -7.36 -5.78 -3.07
CA LEU A 84 -6.71 -6.37 -1.90
C LEU A 84 -7.55 -6.20 -0.64
N GLU A 85 -7.68 -7.26 0.13
CA GLU A 85 -8.21 -7.16 1.49
C GLU A 85 -7.33 -6.22 2.31
N VAL A 86 -7.97 -5.29 3.02
CA VAL A 86 -7.31 -4.40 3.97
C VAL A 86 -8.05 -4.38 5.29
N THR A 87 -7.28 -4.34 6.37
CA THR A 87 -7.77 -4.27 7.74
C THR A 87 -6.89 -3.28 8.52
N PRO A 88 -7.27 -2.85 9.73
CA PRO A 88 -6.42 -2.01 10.58
C PRO A 88 -5.05 -2.62 10.96
N ALA A 89 -4.75 -3.84 10.49
CA ALA A 89 -3.44 -4.48 10.65
C ALA A 89 -2.41 -4.06 9.59
N VAL A 90 -2.85 -3.46 8.47
CA VAL A 90 -2.00 -3.12 7.31
C VAL A 90 -2.24 -1.69 6.85
N LEU A 91 -1.21 -1.08 6.28
CA LEU A 91 -1.35 0.17 5.53
C LEU A 91 -2.28 -0.05 4.33
N ILE A 92 -3.19 0.89 4.09
CA ILE A 92 -3.97 0.91 2.85
C ILE A 92 -3.00 1.20 1.69
N PRO A 93 -2.94 0.36 0.65
CA PRO A 93 -2.07 0.59 -0.51
C PRO A 93 -2.26 1.98 -1.10
N ARG A 94 -1.14 2.65 -1.43
CA ARG A 94 -1.15 4.02 -1.98
C ARG A 94 -0.94 4.00 -3.48
N PRO A 95 -1.55 4.93 -4.23
CA PRO A 95 -1.36 5.03 -5.68
C PRO A 95 0.11 5.19 -6.09
N GLU A 96 0.91 5.93 -5.30
CA GLU A 96 2.34 6.11 -5.57
C GLU A 96 3.10 4.77 -5.52
N THR A 97 2.69 3.85 -4.67
CA THR A 97 3.31 2.52 -4.55
C THR A 97 3.09 1.67 -5.82
N GLU A 98 2.06 1.95 -6.63
CA GLU A 98 1.88 1.31 -7.94
C GLU A 98 3.01 1.67 -8.91
N GLU A 99 3.52 2.90 -8.83
CA GLU A 99 4.67 3.35 -9.64
C GLU A 99 5.96 2.66 -9.19
N LEU A 100 6.13 2.43 -7.87
CA LEU A 100 7.25 1.64 -7.35
C LEU A 100 7.29 0.25 -8.00
N VAL A 101 6.14 -0.43 -8.11
CA VAL A 101 6.03 -1.73 -8.78
C VAL A 101 6.47 -1.62 -10.24
N GLY A 102 6.02 -0.59 -10.97
CA GLY A 102 6.43 -0.34 -12.35
C GLY A 102 7.95 -0.14 -12.50
N LEU A 103 8.55 0.62 -11.59
CA LEU A 103 10.00 0.84 -11.54
C LEU A 103 10.78 -0.46 -11.27
N ALA A 104 10.29 -1.30 -10.35
CA ALA A 104 10.87 -2.61 -10.08
C ALA A 104 10.80 -3.52 -11.31
N LEU A 105 9.60 -3.67 -11.91
CA LEU A 105 9.37 -4.51 -13.08
C LEU A 105 10.27 -4.15 -14.26
N SER A 106 10.55 -2.86 -14.46
CA SER A 106 11.43 -2.38 -15.54
C SER A 106 12.90 -2.81 -15.41
N ARG A 107 13.30 -3.35 -14.26
CA ARG A 107 14.69 -3.71 -13.92
C ARG A 107 14.90 -5.20 -13.69
N LEU A 108 13.80 -5.97 -13.60
CA LEU A 108 13.86 -7.38 -13.26
C LEU A 108 14.14 -8.26 -14.48
N ALA A 109 15.22 -9.04 -14.42
CA ALA A 109 15.49 -10.11 -15.37
C ALA A 109 14.45 -11.26 -15.24
N ALA A 110 14.44 -12.15 -16.20
CA ALA A 110 13.61 -13.35 -16.12
C ALA A 110 14.08 -14.25 -14.95
N GLY A 111 13.11 -14.74 -14.17
CA GLY A 111 13.39 -15.61 -13.02
C GLY A 111 14.08 -14.93 -11.84
N ALA A 112 14.13 -13.60 -11.81
CA ALA A 112 14.80 -12.85 -10.75
C ALA A 112 14.22 -13.14 -9.38
N LYS A 113 15.09 -13.19 -8.36
CA LYS A 113 14.74 -13.28 -6.94
C LYS A 113 14.47 -11.89 -6.39
N VAL A 114 13.25 -11.63 -5.98
CA VAL A 114 12.81 -10.31 -5.50
C VAL A 114 12.38 -10.40 -4.05
N LEU A 115 12.81 -9.42 -3.25
CA LEU A 115 12.34 -9.23 -1.88
C LEU A 115 11.47 -7.98 -1.80
N ASP A 116 10.23 -8.15 -1.33
CA ASP A 116 9.35 -7.08 -0.87
C ASP A 116 9.52 -6.92 0.63
N MET A 117 10.15 -5.84 1.07
CA MET A 117 10.46 -5.58 2.47
C MET A 117 9.44 -4.60 3.07
N GLY A 118 8.74 -5.04 4.14
CA GLY A 118 7.62 -4.30 4.70
C GLY A 118 6.35 -4.50 3.87
N THR A 119 6.03 -5.75 3.56
CA THR A 119 5.00 -6.11 2.55
C THR A 119 3.58 -5.64 2.89
N GLY A 120 3.26 -5.41 4.18
CA GLY A 120 1.93 -4.97 4.61
C GLY A 120 0.81 -5.89 4.15
N SER A 121 -0.07 -5.39 3.28
CA SER A 121 -1.15 -6.18 2.66
C SER A 121 -0.69 -7.16 1.59
N GLY A 122 0.59 -7.15 1.23
CA GLY A 122 1.15 -7.92 0.13
C GLY A 122 1.10 -7.21 -1.23
N ALA A 123 0.74 -5.93 -1.26
CA ALA A 123 0.44 -5.20 -2.49
C ALA A 123 1.57 -5.28 -3.53
N ILE A 124 2.81 -4.95 -3.14
CA ILE A 124 3.96 -4.98 -4.04
C ILE A 124 4.27 -6.41 -4.48
N ALA A 125 4.39 -7.34 -3.52
CA ALA A 125 4.76 -8.72 -3.80
C ALA A 125 3.75 -9.43 -4.71
N ILE A 126 2.44 -9.23 -4.47
CA ILE A 126 1.38 -9.85 -5.26
C ILE A 126 1.33 -9.25 -6.66
N ALA A 127 1.42 -7.92 -6.80
CA ALA A 127 1.47 -7.28 -8.11
C ALA A 127 2.68 -7.75 -8.93
N LEU A 128 3.87 -7.81 -8.34
CA LEU A 128 5.06 -8.35 -9.01
C LEU A 128 4.84 -9.80 -9.48
N LYS A 129 4.27 -10.64 -8.62
CA LYS A 129 4.07 -12.08 -8.93
C LYS A 129 2.98 -12.32 -9.95
N THR A 130 1.91 -11.53 -9.95
CA THR A 130 0.80 -11.67 -10.92
C THR A 130 1.19 -11.16 -12.30
N GLU A 131 1.91 -10.03 -12.39
CA GLU A 131 2.38 -9.48 -13.65
C GLU A 131 3.59 -10.22 -14.24
N ARG A 132 4.42 -10.82 -13.38
CA ARG A 132 5.60 -11.61 -13.76
C ARG A 132 5.61 -12.94 -13.00
N PRO A 133 4.85 -13.94 -13.48
CA PRO A 133 4.75 -15.25 -12.83
C PRO A 133 6.08 -16.03 -12.72
N ASP A 134 7.06 -15.67 -13.55
CA ASP A 134 8.41 -16.25 -13.55
C ASP A 134 9.26 -15.82 -12.35
N LEU A 135 8.95 -14.71 -11.68
CA LEU A 135 9.74 -14.20 -10.56
C LEU A 135 9.68 -15.12 -9.33
N ASP A 136 10.79 -15.22 -8.62
CA ASP A 136 10.87 -15.83 -7.28
C ASP A 136 10.69 -14.74 -6.22
N VAL A 137 9.45 -14.56 -5.75
CA VAL A 137 9.09 -13.46 -4.85
C VAL A 137 9.08 -13.93 -3.40
N THR A 138 9.83 -13.23 -2.57
CA THR A 138 9.78 -13.30 -1.11
C THR A 138 9.20 -11.99 -0.58
N ALA A 139 8.32 -12.08 0.41
CA ALA A 139 7.70 -10.94 1.07
C ALA A 139 7.98 -11.02 2.58
N ALA A 140 8.46 -9.94 3.17
CA ALA A 140 8.79 -9.88 4.59
C ALA A 140 8.07 -8.73 5.30
N ASP A 141 7.67 -8.98 6.53
CA ASP A 141 7.11 -7.96 7.41
C ASP A 141 7.44 -8.30 8.87
N ALA A 142 7.57 -7.28 9.71
CA ALA A 142 7.76 -7.44 11.15
C ALA A 142 6.45 -7.74 11.89
N SER A 143 5.29 -7.64 11.21
CA SER A 143 3.97 -7.87 11.74
C SER A 143 3.41 -9.22 11.32
N PRO A 144 3.17 -10.14 12.25
CA PRO A 144 2.49 -11.40 11.92
C PRO A 144 1.05 -11.17 11.44
N GLU A 145 0.37 -10.12 11.92
CA GLU A 145 -0.98 -9.75 11.50
C GLU A 145 -0.98 -9.24 10.05
N ALA A 146 0.01 -8.42 9.66
CA ALA A 146 0.18 -7.98 8.28
C ALA A 146 0.43 -9.18 7.34
N LEU A 147 1.33 -10.08 7.73
CA LEU A 147 1.58 -11.31 6.97
C LEU A 147 0.35 -12.19 6.84
N ALA A 148 -0.54 -12.22 7.84
CA ALA A 148 -1.79 -12.97 7.75
C ALA A 148 -2.72 -12.37 6.67
N VAL A 149 -2.82 -11.03 6.57
CA VAL A 149 -3.55 -10.35 5.50
C VAL A 149 -2.90 -10.63 4.15
N ALA A 150 -1.58 -10.44 4.04
CA ALA A 150 -0.84 -10.66 2.80
C ALA A 150 -1.01 -12.10 2.25
N ARG A 151 -1.00 -13.12 3.13
CA ARG A 151 -1.24 -14.50 2.74
C ARG A 151 -2.65 -14.74 2.19
N ARG A 152 -3.69 -14.12 2.79
CA ARG A 152 -5.05 -14.23 2.26
C ARG A 152 -5.17 -13.57 0.90
N ASN A 153 -4.57 -12.39 0.75
CA ASN A 153 -4.51 -11.70 -0.54
C ASN A 153 -3.78 -12.55 -1.60
N ALA A 154 -2.62 -13.08 -1.28
CA ALA A 154 -1.87 -13.93 -2.20
C ALA A 154 -2.66 -15.20 -2.61
N ALA A 155 -3.37 -15.81 -1.67
CA ALA A 155 -4.22 -16.99 -1.95
C ALA A 155 -5.36 -16.65 -2.91
N ARG A 156 -5.98 -15.45 -2.78
CA ARG A 156 -7.04 -14.97 -3.68
C ARG A 156 -6.57 -14.87 -5.14
N TYR A 157 -5.30 -14.55 -5.37
CA TYR A 157 -4.71 -14.40 -6.71
C TYR A 157 -3.82 -15.58 -7.11
N GLU A 158 -3.84 -16.69 -6.37
CA GLU A 158 -2.99 -17.85 -6.59
C GLU A 158 -1.48 -17.48 -6.71
N ALA A 159 -1.09 -16.37 -6.12
CA ALA A 159 0.26 -15.84 -6.17
C ALA A 159 1.18 -16.63 -5.23
N ARG A 160 2.09 -17.43 -5.78
CA ARG A 160 3.06 -18.22 -5.03
C ARG A 160 4.18 -17.33 -4.52
N ILE A 161 4.10 -16.91 -3.27
CA ILE A 161 5.01 -16.00 -2.59
C ILE A 161 5.49 -16.63 -1.28
N SER A 162 6.78 -16.49 -0.98
CA SER A 162 7.37 -16.89 0.31
C SER A 162 7.20 -15.78 1.34
N PHE A 163 6.38 -15.98 2.37
CA PHE A 163 6.13 -14.98 3.42
C PHE A 163 6.98 -15.26 4.67
N ILE A 164 7.78 -14.28 5.09
CA ILE A 164 8.75 -14.40 6.20
C ILE A 164 8.50 -13.31 7.23
N LEU A 165 8.36 -13.70 8.50
CA LEU A 165 8.33 -12.77 9.62
C LEU A 165 9.77 -12.31 9.91
N SER A 166 10.05 -11.02 9.76
CA SER A 166 11.38 -10.46 9.92
C SER A 166 11.34 -8.96 10.24
N ASP A 167 12.12 -8.53 11.20
CA ASP A 167 12.53 -7.13 11.30
C ASP A 167 13.71 -6.90 10.35
N LEU A 168 13.40 -6.34 9.17
CA LEU A 168 14.33 -6.15 8.07
C LEU A 168 15.09 -7.45 7.73
N TRP A 169 16.41 -7.45 7.90
CA TRP A 169 17.32 -8.51 7.46
C TRP A 169 17.46 -9.69 8.43
N GLU A 170 16.86 -9.63 9.64
CA GLU A 170 17.12 -10.60 10.72
C GLU A 170 16.86 -12.06 10.33
N ALA A 171 15.85 -12.32 9.50
CA ALA A 171 15.53 -13.67 9.04
C ALA A 171 16.22 -14.08 7.73
N PHE A 172 17.18 -13.27 7.23
CA PHE A 172 17.84 -13.50 5.93
C PHE A 172 19.35 -13.74 6.00
N PRO A 173 19.92 -14.40 7.01
CA PRO A 173 21.36 -14.62 7.07
C PRO A 173 21.86 -15.37 5.83
N GLY A 174 22.81 -14.76 5.10
CA GLY A 174 23.42 -15.34 3.90
C GLY A 174 22.52 -15.46 2.67
N LYS A 175 21.27 -14.99 2.72
CA LYS A 175 20.40 -14.96 1.54
C LYS A 175 20.69 -13.73 0.69
N ARG A 176 20.61 -13.91 -0.63
CA ARG A 176 20.78 -12.83 -1.60
C ARG A 176 19.63 -12.78 -2.59
N PHE A 177 19.29 -11.57 -3.00
CA PHE A 177 18.22 -11.24 -3.93
C PHE A 177 18.78 -10.46 -5.11
N ASP A 178 18.12 -10.56 -6.24
CA ASP A 178 18.48 -9.75 -7.42
C ASP A 178 17.92 -8.35 -7.31
N PHE A 179 16.80 -8.20 -6.57
CA PHE A 179 16.17 -6.90 -6.37
C PHE A 179 15.43 -6.80 -5.04
N LEU A 180 15.47 -5.62 -4.43
CA LEU A 180 14.66 -5.24 -3.29
C LEU A 180 13.63 -4.18 -3.72
N ALA A 181 12.36 -4.36 -3.38
CA ALA A 181 11.33 -3.33 -3.42
C ALA A 181 10.90 -3.03 -1.97
N ALA A 182 10.78 -1.75 -1.61
CA ALA A 182 10.45 -1.41 -0.24
C ALA A 182 9.67 -0.09 -0.14
N ASN A 183 8.51 -0.15 0.50
CA ASN A 183 7.78 1.00 1.02
C ASN A 183 7.76 0.88 2.56
N LEU A 184 8.86 1.26 3.19
CA LEU A 184 9.03 1.19 4.65
C LEU A 184 8.41 2.42 5.33
N PRO A 185 8.00 2.33 6.60
CA PRO A 185 7.55 3.48 7.37
C PRO A 185 8.55 4.64 7.30
N TYR A 186 8.09 5.79 6.82
CA TYR A 186 8.94 6.96 6.60
C TYR A 186 8.38 8.27 7.16
N VAL A 187 7.22 8.25 7.79
CA VAL A 187 6.64 9.46 8.40
C VAL A 187 7.31 9.75 9.72
N SER A 188 7.76 10.98 9.95
CA SER A 188 8.27 11.40 11.26
C SER A 188 7.12 11.55 12.28
N ASP A 189 7.42 11.44 13.56
CA ASP A 189 6.41 11.64 14.61
C ASP A 189 5.79 13.05 14.53
N SER A 190 6.57 14.06 14.18
CA SER A 190 6.08 15.44 14.03
C SER A 190 5.14 15.63 12.83
N GLU A 191 5.36 14.90 11.74
CA GLU A 191 4.49 14.90 10.57
C GLU A 191 3.22 14.10 10.83
N TYR A 192 3.31 12.96 11.52
CA TYR A 192 2.18 12.09 11.82
C TYR A 192 1.00 12.85 12.46
N PHE A 193 1.28 13.72 13.44
CA PHE A 193 0.24 14.51 14.10
C PHE A 193 -0.36 15.64 13.23
N ARG A 194 0.21 15.89 12.05
CA ARG A 194 -0.30 16.88 11.08
C ARG A 194 -1.04 16.22 9.90
N CYS A 195 -1.03 14.90 9.85
CA CYS A 195 -1.73 14.15 8.81
C CYS A 195 -3.25 14.27 8.95
N GLU A 196 -3.96 13.85 7.92
CA GLU A 196 -5.41 13.75 7.93
C GLU A 196 -5.87 12.73 8.98
N LYS A 197 -7.10 12.91 9.48
CA LYS A 197 -7.65 12.12 10.59
C LYS A 197 -7.75 10.63 10.26
N GLU A 198 -7.91 10.29 8.99
CA GLU A 198 -7.97 8.93 8.47
C GLU A 198 -6.73 8.11 8.81
N ILE A 199 -5.57 8.75 8.82
CA ILE A 199 -4.28 8.13 9.14
C ILE A 199 -4.26 7.50 10.54
N PHE A 200 -5.02 8.06 11.49
CA PHE A 200 -5.05 7.54 12.87
C PHE A 200 -5.79 6.21 13.00
N PHE A 201 -6.50 5.77 11.98
CA PHE A 201 -7.09 4.43 11.91
C PHE A 201 -6.09 3.38 11.39
N GLU A 202 -5.03 3.82 10.71
CA GLU A 202 -4.01 2.94 10.15
C GLU A 202 -2.96 2.58 11.22
N PRO A 203 -2.30 1.41 11.10
CA PRO A 203 -1.34 1.00 12.12
C PRO A 203 -0.13 1.93 12.13
N ARG A 204 0.08 2.66 13.24
CA ARG A 204 1.15 3.66 13.37
C ARG A 204 2.52 3.08 13.01
N ARG A 205 2.79 1.82 13.35
CA ARG A 205 4.05 1.12 13.02
C ARG A 205 4.29 0.97 11.50
N ALA A 206 3.24 1.01 10.68
CA ALA A 206 3.36 0.95 9.23
C ALA A 206 3.54 2.35 8.59
N LEU A 207 3.45 3.41 9.40
CA LEU A 207 3.55 4.79 8.96
C LEU A 207 4.81 5.47 9.46
N THR A 208 5.10 5.33 10.78
CA THR A 208 6.11 6.16 11.43
C THR A 208 7.42 5.44 11.68
N ALA A 209 8.52 6.19 11.54
CA ALA A 209 9.84 5.75 11.95
C ALA A 209 10.59 6.90 12.66
N PRO A 210 11.49 6.57 13.62
CA PRO A 210 12.40 7.54 14.24
C PRO A 210 13.32 8.24 13.23
N GLU A 211 14.13 9.17 13.71
CA GLU A 211 15.15 9.87 12.93
C GLU A 211 14.56 10.58 11.69
N GLU A 212 13.53 11.41 11.92
CA GLU A 212 12.80 12.10 10.86
C GLU A 212 12.25 11.13 9.78
N GLY A 213 11.82 9.93 10.22
CA GLY A 213 11.29 8.89 9.34
C GLY A 213 12.36 8.04 8.65
N LEU A 214 13.64 8.22 8.89
CA LEU A 214 14.70 7.58 8.13
C LEU A 214 15.28 6.32 8.78
N ALA A 215 14.95 6.02 10.04
CA ALA A 215 15.62 4.96 10.81
C ALA A 215 15.54 3.57 10.14
N LEU A 216 14.36 3.18 9.65
CA LEU A 216 14.19 1.87 9.00
C LEU A 216 14.89 1.80 7.64
N ILE A 217 14.78 2.86 6.83
CA ILE A 217 15.45 2.95 5.54
C ILE A 217 16.98 2.89 5.71
N LYS A 218 17.53 3.60 6.69
CA LYS A 218 18.99 3.54 7.01
C LYS A 218 19.42 2.13 7.39
N ARG A 219 18.68 1.44 8.28
CA ARG A 219 18.96 0.06 8.66
C ARG A 219 18.87 -0.88 7.45
N CYS A 220 17.89 -0.70 6.58
CA CYS A 220 17.70 -1.50 5.39
C CYS A 220 18.87 -1.31 4.42
N ILE A 221 19.28 -0.07 4.12
CA ILE A 221 20.41 0.22 3.23
C ILE A 221 21.73 -0.31 3.81
N ALA A 222 21.93 -0.23 5.13
CA ALA A 222 23.16 -0.72 5.77
C ALA A 222 23.40 -2.23 5.54
N GLY A 223 22.34 -3.04 5.49
CA GLY A 223 22.44 -4.47 5.19
C GLY A 223 22.35 -4.83 3.70
N LEU A 224 21.96 -3.87 2.84
CA LEU A 224 21.59 -4.14 1.46
C LEU A 224 22.72 -4.80 0.66
N GLY A 225 23.99 -4.35 0.83
CA GLY A 225 25.14 -4.88 0.08
C GLY A 225 25.43 -6.35 0.35
N GLU A 226 25.14 -6.85 1.55
CA GLU A 226 25.31 -8.26 1.91
C GLU A 226 24.21 -9.14 1.31
N HIS A 227 23.06 -8.54 0.99
CA HIS A 227 21.84 -9.24 0.57
C HIS A 227 21.48 -9.04 -0.90
N LEU A 228 22.28 -8.30 -1.68
CA LEU A 228 22.14 -8.25 -3.13
C LEU A 228 23.11 -9.18 -3.83
N THR A 229 22.68 -9.75 -4.96
CA THR A 229 23.57 -10.41 -5.92
C THR A 229 24.41 -9.36 -6.65
N PRO A 230 25.57 -9.73 -7.22
CA PRO A 230 26.33 -8.81 -8.08
C PRO A 230 25.46 -8.25 -9.23
N GLY A 231 25.44 -6.92 -9.36
CA GLY A 231 24.56 -6.23 -10.31
C GLY A 231 23.09 -6.11 -9.87
N GLY A 232 22.79 -6.53 -8.66
CA GLY A 232 21.45 -6.38 -8.07
C GLY A 232 21.13 -4.93 -7.71
N GLY A 233 19.87 -4.66 -7.42
CA GLY A 233 19.40 -3.32 -7.11
C GLY A 233 18.25 -3.25 -6.12
N ALA A 234 17.86 -2.02 -5.80
CA ALA A 234 16.73 -1.76 -4.91
C ALA A 234 15.95 -0.54 -5.36
N VAL A 235 14.67 -0.48 -5.00
CA VAL A 235 13.85 0.72 -5.06
C VAL A 235 13.19 0.95 -3.71
N PHE A 236 13.29 2.18 -3.22
CA PHE A 236 12.64 2.66 -2.00
C PHE A 236 11.63 3.74 -2.33
N GLU A 237 10.40 3.61 -1.84
CA GLU A 237 9.48 4.72 -1.71
C GLU A 237 9.83 5.52 -0.46
N VAL A 238 9.78 6.86 -0.56
CA VAL A 238 10.19 7.76 0.51
C VAL A 238 9.28 8.98 0.57
N GLY A 239 9.28 9.70 1.68
CA GLY A 239 8.62 11.00 1.77
C GLY A 239 9.24 12.00 0.77
N ALA A 240 8.41 12.89 0.22
CA ALA A 240 8.82 13.83 -0.84
C ALA A 240 10.01 14.72 -0.47
N THR A 241 10.28 14.90 0.81
CA THR A 241 11.41 15.70 1.33
C THR A 241 12.65 14.86 1.67
N GLN A 242 12.53 13.52 1.62
CA GLN A 242 13.55 12.59 2.11
C GLN A 242 14.43 12.01 0.99
N ALA A 243 14.00 12.11 -0.27
CA ALA A 243 14.66 11.43 -1.39
C ALA A 243 16.17 11.73 -1.49
N ARG A 244 16.57 12.99 -1.29
CA ARG A 244 17.98 13.38 -1.34
C ARG A 244 18.79 12.85 -0.16
N ALA A 245 18.18 12.73 1.03
CA ALA A 245 18.85 12.11 2.17
C ALA A 245 19.06 10.61 1.96
N VAL A 246 18.06 9.92 1.41
CA VAL A 246 18.17 8.47 1.09
C VAL A 246 19.14 8.24 -0.07
N TYR A 247 19.15 9.11 -1.09
CA TYR A 247 20.15 9.11 -2.15
C TYR A 247 21.58 9.16 -1.58
N ALA A 248 21.85 10.13 -0.70
CA ALA A 248 23.18 10.27 -0.08
C ALA A 248 23.56 9.08 0.81
N LEU A 249 22.58 8.44 1.47
CA LEU A 249 22.80 7.20 2.23
C LEU A 249 23.21 6.05 1.31
N GLY A 250 22.59 5.93 0.14
CA GLY A 250 22.93 4.92 -0.87
C GLY A 250 24.34 5.12 -1.40
N GLU A 251 24.72 6.34 -1.79
CA GLU A 251 26.09 6.63 -2.26
C GLU A 251 27.13 6.34 -1.17
N LYS A 252 26.85 6.76 0.08
CA LYS A 252 27.76 6.48 1.21
C LYS A 252 27.93 4.97 1.47
N ALA A 253 26.91 4.17 1.18
CA ALA A 253 26.95 2.72 1.29
C ALA A 253 27.60 2.04 0.06
N GLY A 254 28.06 2.80 -0.95
CA GLY A 254 28.74 2.29 -2.12
C GLY A 254 27.86 1.93 -3.31
N PHE A 255 26.58 2.34 -3.30
CA PHE A 255 25.65 2.10 -4.41
C PHE A 255 25.65 3.27 -5.40
N ALA A 256 25.48 2.97 -6.68
CA ALA A 256 25.05 3.97 -7.63
C ALA A 256 23.56 4.32 -7.33
N ALA A 257 23.27 5.60 -7.11
CA ALA A 257 21.95 6.05 -6.70
C ALA A 257 21.29 6.94 -7.76
N SER A 258 19.98 6.89 -7.84
CA SER A 258 19.18 7.83 -8.66
C SER A 258 17.82 8.09 -8.04
N ILE A 259 17.30 9.30 -8.29
CA ILE A 259 15.97 9.70 -7.83
C ILE A 259 15.00 9.69 -9.00
N ARG A 260 13.75 9.30 -8.74
CA ARG A 260 12.62 9.42 -9.68
C ARG A 260 11.48 10.16 -8.99
N CYS A 261 10.77 10.96 -9.78
CA CYS A 261 9.55 11.62 -9.34
C CYS A 261 8.34 10.70 -9.56
N ASP A 262 7.32 10.90 -8.73
CA ASP A 262 5.98 10.36 -8.94
C ASP A 262 5.23 11.14 -10.06
N MET A 263 4.05 10.69 -10.45
CA MET A 263 3.20 11.37 -11.47
C MET A 263 2.82 12.80 -11.07
N ALA A 264 2.88 13.15 -9.79
CA ALA A 264 2.68 14.52 -9.30
C ALA A 264 3.95 15.38 -9.37
N GLY A 265 5.07 14.83 -9.86
CA GLY A 265 6.36 15.52 -10.00
C GLY A 265 7.15 15.65 -8.69
N LYS A 266 6.78 14.91 -7.63
CA LYS A 266 7.51 14.91 -6.35
C LYS A 266 8.59 13.84 -6.35
N GLU A 267 9.79 14.16 -5.88
CA GLU A 267 10.87 13.19 -5.66
C GLU A 267 10.39 12.12 -4.66
N ARG A 268 10.08 10.90 -5.13
CA ARG A 268 9.39 9.86 -4.36
C ARG A 268 10.12 8.53 -4.30
N PHE A 269 10.93 8.24 -5.30
CA PHE A 269 11.59 6.95 -5.39
C PHE A 269 13.10 7.11 -5.46
N VAL A 270 13.80 6.32 -4.64
CA VAL A 270 15.25 6.23 -4.69
C VAL A 270 15.64 4.82 -5.16
N LEU A 271 16.39 4.76 -6.26
CA LEU A 271 16.88 3.53 -6.81
C LEU A 271 18.37 3.42 -6.51
N LEU A 272 18.76 2.24 -6.05
CA LEU A 272 20.14 1.89 -5.72
C LEU A 272 20.56 0.68 -6.56
N SER A 273 21.82 0.64 -7.03
CA SER A 273 22.39 -0.50 -7.74
C SER A 273 23.84 -0.72 -7.33
N LEU A 274 24.27 -2.02 -7.24
CA LEU A 274 25.65 -2.44 -7.03
C LEU A 274 26.47 -2.25 -8.30
#